data_51bebd4461cc713d4497284a45bab208
#
_entry.id   51bebd4461cc713d4497284a45bab208
#
_cell.length_a   1.000
_cell.length_b   1.000
_cell.length_c   1.000
_cell.angle_alpha   90.00
_cell.angle_beta   90.00
_cell.angle_gamma   90.00
#
_symmetry.space_group_name_H-M   'P 1'
#
loop_
_entity.id
_entity.type
_entity.pdbx_description
1 polymer ?
#
loop_
_entity_poly.entity_id
_entity_poly.type
_entity_poly.pdbx_seq_one_letter_code
_entity_poly.pdbx_strand_id
1 'polypeptide(L)'
;MITVPIINESPYHLQSFATANSAGVDLRAKIANPITLGSLERVIIGTGLKMALPEGYEAQVRPRSGLAAKHGISVLNAPGTIDADYRGEIGVILVNLSNEPFTVQPGERIAQLVIAKYEQAAWKLQETLDITERGSGGFGSTGKE
;
A
#
# COMPACT_ATOMS: atom_id res chain seq x y z
N MET A 1 -11.77 -15.68 9.10
CA MET A 1 -11.67 -15.00 7.78
C MET A 1 -12.78 -13.96 7.72
N ILE A 2 -12.51 -12.75 7.24
CA ILE A 2 -13.53 -11.72 7.02
C ILE A 2 -14.00 -11.75 5.57
N THR A 3 -15.22 -11.30 5.31
CA THR A 3 -15.76 -11.11 3.97
C THR A 3 -15.72 -9.64 3.62
N VAL A 4 -15.14 -9.29 2.46
CA VAL A 4 -15.04 -7.92 1.96
C VAL A 4 -15.81 -7.83 0.65
N PRO A 5 -16.95 -7.14 0.59
CA PRO A 5 -17.62 -6.83 -0.67
C PRO A 5 -16.68 -6.03 -1.59
N ILE A 6 -16.62 -6.44 -2.86
CA ILE A 6 -15.74 -5.81 -3.83
C ILE A 6 -16.43 -5.68 -5.18
N ILE A 7 -16.21 -4.55 -5.85
CA ILE A 7 -16.56 -4.31 -7.25
C ILE A 7 -15.28 -4.36 -8.06
N ASN A 8 -15.29 -5.13 -9.15
CA ASN A 8 -14.19 -5.21 -10.09
C ASN A 8 -14.63 -4.69 -11.46
N GLU A 9 -14.22 -3.47 -11.79
CA GLU A 9 -14.45 -2.83 -13.09
C GLU A 9 -13.24 -3.00 -14.03
N SER A 10 -12.26 -3.83 -13.66
CA SER A 10 -11.12 -4.14 -14.52
C SER A 10 -11.41 -5.36 -15.42
N PRO A 11 -10.70 -5.52 -16.55
CA PRO A 11 -10.81 -6.72 -17.37
C PRO A 11 -10.09 -7.94 -16.77
N TYR A 12 -9.46 -7.79 -15.61
CA TYR A 12 -8.64 -8.84 -15.00
C TYR A 12 -9.42 -9.56 -13.89
N HIS A 13 -9.16 -10.86 -13.73
CA HIS A 13 -9.70 -11.61 -12.61
C HIS A 13 -9.18 -11.05 -11.28
N LEU A 14 -10.05 -11.08 -10.28
CA LEU A 14 -9.66 -10.78 -8.89
C LEU A 14 -8.53 -11.73 -8.48
N GLN A 15 -7.45 -11.16 -7.98
CA GLN A 15 -6.34 -11.97 -7.52
C GLN A 15 -6.72 -12.67 -6.21
N SER A 16 -6.31 -13.91 -6.07
CA SER A 16 -6.36 -14.65 -4.81
C SER A 16 -5.02 -14.53 -4.07
N PHE A 17 -5.04 -14.82 -2.78
CA PHE A 17 -3.80 -14.98 -2.02
C PHE A 17 -2.97 -16.11 -2.62
N ALA A 18 -1.67 -15.88 -2.80
CA ALA A 18 -0.78 -16.84 -3.45
C ALA A 18 -0.64 -18.14 -2.65
N THR A 19 -0.71 -18.07 -1.32
CA THR A 19 -0.69 -19.21 -0.40
C THR A 19 -1.68 -18.98 0.74
N ALA A 20 -2.03 -20.02 1.48
CA ALA A 20 -2.92 -19.94 2.65
C ALA A 20 -2.41 -18.97 3.74
N ASN A 21 -1.11 -18.70 3.78
CA ASN A 21 -0.46 -17.83 4.77
C ASN A 21 0.02 -16.50 4.17
N SER A 22 -0.33 -16.20 2.92
CA SER A 22 -0.03 -14.88 2.33
C SER A 22 -0.88 -13.80 2.98
N ALA A 23 -0.25 -12.69 3.38
CA ALA A 23 -0.94 -11.53 3.92
C ALA A 23 -1.38 -10.54 2.83
N GLY A 24 -0.66 -10.50 1.72
CA GLY A 24 -0.90 -9.57 0.60
C GLY A 24 -1.52 -10.25 -0.60
N VAL A 25 -2.35 -9.50 -1.32
CA VAL A 25 -2.90 -9.86 -2.63
C VAL A 25 -2.46 -8.82 -3.66
N ASP A 26 -2.04 -9.28 -4.84
CA ASP A 26 -1.52 -8.38 -5.87
C ASP A 26 -2.61 -7.45 -6.45
N LEU A 27 -2.22 -6.20 -6.72
CA LEU A 27 -3.01 -5.20 -7.45
C LEU A 27 -2.44 -5.05 -8.87
N ARG A 28 -3.33 -5.05 -9.87
CA ARG A 28 -2.98 -4.91 -11.28
C ARG A 28 -3.29 -3.52 -11.82
N ALA A 29 -2.46 -3.06 -12.75
CA ALA A 29 -2.66 -1.81 -13.46
C ALA A 29 -3.84 -1.92 -14.44
N LYS A 30 -4.91 -1.14 -14.19
CA LYS A 30 -6.00 -0.93 -15.16
C LYS A 30 -5.68 0.30 -15.99
N ILE A 31 -4.90 0.10 -17.03
CA ILE A 31 -4.52 1.13 -18.01
C ILE A 31 -4.75 0.60 -19.42
N ALA A 32 -5.08 1.48 -20.35
CA ALA A 32 -5.31 1.11 -21.76
C ALA A 32 -3.99 0.96 -22.53
N ASN A 33 -3.02 1.82 -22.23
CA ASN A 33 -1.71 1.87 -22.89
C ASN A 33 -0.58 1.82 -21.87
N PRO A 34 0.61 1.34 -22.23
CA PRO A 34 1.78 1.38 -21.38
C PRO A 34 2.08 2.80 -20.87
N ILE A 35 2.53 2.91 -19.61
CA ILE A 35 2.95 4.17 -19.01
C ILE A 35 4.42 4.05 -18.63
N THR A 36 5.25 4.96 -19.13
CA THR A 36 6.68 5.01 -18.80
C THR A 36 6.94 6.09 -17.74
N LEU A 37 7.60 5.70 -16.67
CA LEU A 37 8.07 6.57 -15.60
C LEU A 37 9.58 6.77 -15.73
N GLY A 38 10.00 7.99 -15.95
CA GLY A 38 11.40 8.38 -15.82
C GLY A 38 11.85 8.43 -14.36
N SER A 39 13.12 8.71 -14.11
CA SER A 39 13.67 8.85 -12.76
C SER A 39 12.91 9.90 -11.95
N LEU A 40 12.51 9.56 -10.73
CA LEU A 40 11.76 10.38 -9.77
C LEU A 40 10.34 10.78 -10.23
N GLU A 41 9.88 10.30 -11.37
CA GLU A 41 8.51 10.51 -11.79
C GLU A 41 7.53 9.63 -10.99
N ARG A 42 6.30 10.12 -10.84
CA ARG A 42 5.20 9.43 -10.18
C ARG A 42 3.92 9.50 -11.01
N VAL A 43 3.07 8.51 -10.83
CA VAL A 43 1.75 8.45 -11.48
C VAL A 43 0.77 7.74 -10.56
N ILE A 44 -0.50 8.13 -10.62
CA ILE A 44 -1.58 7.37 -10.00
C ILE A 44 -2.13 6.40 -11.05
N ILE A 45 -2.08 5.11 -10.75
CA ILE A 45 -2.62 4.06 -11.61
C ILE A 45 -3.85 3.46 -10.94
N GLY A 46 -4.99 3.49 -11.63
CA GLY A 46 -6.22 2.85 -11.20
C GLY A 46 -6.11 1.32 -11.25
N THR A 47 -6.84 0.65 -10.39
CA THR A 47 -6.93 -0.82 -10.35
C THR A 47 -8.26 -1.35 -10.88
N GLY A 48 -9.27 -0.47 -11.00
CA GLY A 48 -10.66 -0.85 -11.29
C GLY A 48 -11.37 -1.53 -10.11
N LEU A 49 -10.76 -1.53 -8.93
CA LEU A 49 -11.33 -2.16 -7.75
C LEU A 49 -11.91 -1.11 -6.80
N LYS A 50 -13.11 -1.40 -6.25
CA LYS A 50 -13.74 -0.67 -5.17
C LYS A 50 -14.14 -1.67 -4.10
N MET A 51 -14.02 -1.35 -2.82
CA MET A 51 -14.34 -2.28 -1.74
C MET A 51 -15.08 -1.62 -0.59
N ALA A 52 -15.78 -2.44 0.19
CA ALA A 52 -16.40 -2.06 1.43
C ALA A 52 -15.78 -2.88 2.56
N LEU A 53 -14.82 -2.28 3.27
CA LEU A 53 -14.20 -2.93 4.41
C LEU A 53 -15.15 -2.93 5.61
N PRO A 54 -15.17 -3.99 6.43
CA PRO A 54 -15.86 -3.98 7.70
C PRO A 54 -15.27 -2.92 8.64
N GLU A 55 -16.09 -2.38 9.53
CA GLU A 55 -15.63 -1.49 10.60
C GLU A 55 -14.51 -2.14 11.42
N GLY A 56 -13.51 -1.36 11.81
CA GLY A 56 -12.31 -1.85 12.52
C GLY A 56 -11.23 -2.46 11.62
N TYR A 57 -11.41 -2.39 10.28
CA TYR A 57 -10.42 -2.83 9.31
C TYR A 57 -10.05 -1.72 8.34
N GLU A 58 -8.78 -1.68 7.99
CA GLU A 58 -8.22 -0.88 6.90
C GLU A 58 -7.66 -1.79 5.81
N ALA A 59 -7.46 -1.25 4.62
CA ALA A 59 -6.58 -1.86 3.63
C ALA A 59 -5.35 -0.98 3.41
N GLN A 60 -4.21 -1.62 3.20
CA GLN A 60 -2.94 -0.93 2.95
C GLN A 60 -2.40 -1.29 1.58
N VAL A 61 -2.11 -0.27 0.78
CA VAL A 61 -1.39 -0.43 -0.50
C VAL A 61 0.10 -0.37 -0.21
N ARG A 62 0.80 -1.46 -0.50
CA ARG A 62 2.23 -1.65 -0.24
C ARG A 62 2.99 -1.95 -1.53
N PRO A 63 4.28 -1.60 -1.61
CA PRO A 63 5.13 -1.99 -2.74
C PRO A 63 5.27 -3.51 -2.87
N ARG A 64 5.58 -3.96 -4.07
CA ARG A 64 6.03 -5.34 -4.31
C ARG A 64 7.56 -5.39 -4.21
N SER A 65 8.06 -6.33 -3.41
CA SER A 65 9.49 -6.49 -3.16
C SER A 65 10.31 -6.68 -4.44
N GLY A 66 9.78 -7.43 -5.41
CA GLY A 66 10.46 -7.67 -6.68
C GLY A 66 10.63 -6.41 -7.53
N LEU A 67 9.61 -5.54 -7.60
CA LEU A 67 9.70 -4.26 -8.31
C LEU A 67 10.63 -3.28 -7.58
N ALA A 68 10.57 -3.25 -6.25
CA ALA A 68 11.44 -2.41 -5.44
C ALA A 68 12.92 -2.81 -5.60
N ALA A 69 13.22 -4.09 -5.43
CA ALA A 69 14.60 -4.57 -5.44
C ALA A 69 15.26 -4.53 -6.82
N LYS A 70 14.50 -4.87 -7.88
CA LYS A 70 15.06 -4.99 -9.24
C LYS A 70 14.99 -3.71 -10.05
N HIS A 71 13.97 -2.88 -9.82
CA HIS A 71 13.67 -1.73 -10.66
C HIS A 71 13.56 -0.40 -9.89
N GLY A 72 13.67 -0.42 -8.56
CA GLY A 72 13.53 0.78 -7.76
C GLY A 72 12.12 1.39 -7.78
N ILE A 73 11.10 0.59 -8.13
CA ILE A 73 9.71 1.03 -8.18
C ILE A 73 9.05 0.81 -6.82
N SER A 74 8.44 1.86 -6.31
CA SER A 74 7.78 1.85 -5.01
C SER A 74 6.39 2.50 -5.08
N VAL A 75 5.64 2.38 -4.01
CA VAL A 75 4.41 3.15 -3.75
C VAL A 75 4.81 4.37 -2.93
N LEU A 76 4.61 5.56 -3.49
CA LEU A 76 5.17 6.81 -2.93
C LEU A 76 4.68 7.09 -1.50
N ASN A 77 3.41 6.80 -1.22
CA ASN A 77 2.78 7.00 0.09
C ASN A 77 2.72 5.73 0.94
N ALA A 78 3.56 4.73 0.66
CA ALA A 78 3.52 3.45 1.36
C ALA A 78 3.78 3.59 2.87
N PRO A 79 2.97 2.92 3.71
CA PRO A 79 1.78 2.15 3.36
C PRO A 79 0.58 3.08 3.06
N GLY A 80 0.01 2.97 1.85
CA GLY A 80 -1.16 3.76 1.47
C GLY A 80 -2.40 3.26 2.25
N THR A 81 -3.08 4.17 2.95
CA THR A 81 -4.24 3.83 3.78
C THR A 81 -5.53 3.91 2.97
N ILE A 82 -6.35 2.86 3.06
CA ILE A 82 -7.72 2.82 2.55
C ILE A 82 -8.64 2.62 3.75
N ASP A 83 -9.43 3.65 4.05
CA ASP A 83 -10.36 3.65 5.18
C ASP A 83 -11.56 2.74 4.93
N ALA A 84 -12.19 2.28 6.02
CA ALA A 84 -13.33 1.36 5.95
C ALA A 84 -14.53 1.95 5.21
N ASP A 85 -14.72 3.25 5.28
CA ASP A 85 -15.82 3.99 4.64
C ASP A 85 -15.49 4.53 3.25
N TYR A 86 -14.26 4.34 2.74
CA TYR A 86 -13.91 4.70 1.37
C TYR A 86 -14.62 3.79 0.35
N ARG A 87 -15.27 4.39 -0.64
CA ARG A 87 -16.02 3.68 -1.71
C ARG A 87 -15.50 3.98 -3.11
N GLY A 88 -14.47 4.79 -3.22
CA GLY A 88 -13.85 5.11 -4.50
C GLY A 88 -12.99 3.97 -5.06
N GLU A 89 -12.49 4.17 -6.27
CA GLU A 89 -11.55 3.26 -6.88
C GLU A 89 -10.20 3.27 -6.14
N ILE A 90 -9.65 2.10 -5.92
CA ILE A 90 -8.30 1.94 -5.36
C ILE A 90 -7.30 2.36 -6.42
N GLY A 91 -6.54 3.42 -6.13
CA GLY A 91 -5.43 3.90 -6.92
C GLY A 91 -4.09 3.57 -6.27
N VAL A 92 -3.09 3.34 -7.10
CA VAL A 92 -1.71 3.10 -6.67
C VAL A 92 -0.85 4.26 -7.12
N ILE A 93 -0.20 4.95 -6.19
CA ILE A 93 0.73 6.04 -6.48
C ILE A 93 2.12 5.44 -6.67
N LEU A 94 2.48 5.10 -7.90
CA LEU A 94 3.82 4.58 -8.22
C LEU A 94 4.82 5.71 -8.34
N VAL A 95 6.05 5.43 -7.89
CA VAL A 95 7.22 6.28 -8.09
C VAL A 95 8.40 5.45 -8.56
N ASN A 96 9.19 6.00 -9.49
CA ASN A 96 10.45 5.42 -9.94
C ASN A 96 11.61 6.08 -9.21
N LEU A 97 12.23 5.37 -8.28
CA LEU A 97 13.39 5.81 -7.50
C LEU A 97 14.75 5.37 -8.10
N SER A 98 14.71 4.80 -9.30
CA SER A 98 15.92 4.42 -10.05
C SER A 98 16.35 5.51 -11.04
N ASN A 99 17.50 5.33 -11.66
CA ASN A 99 17.98 6.19 -12.75
C ASN A 99 17.52 5.73 -14.14
N GLU A 100 16.88 4.56 -14.23
CA GLU A 100 16.44 3.98 -15.49
C GLU A 100 14.91 4.16 -15.67
N PRO A 101 14.43 4.43 -16.89
CA PRO A 101 13.00 4.46 -17.15
C PRO A 101 12.37 3.09 -16.86
N PHE A 102 11.16 3.11 -16.33
CA PHE A 102 10.37 1.91 -16.09
C PHE A 102 9.01 2.03 -16.79
N THR A 103 8.65 1.02 -17.57
CA THR A 103 7.36 1.00 -18.29
C THR A 103 6.41 0.01 -17.63
N VAL A 104 5.27 0.52 -17.16
CA VAL A 104 4.16 -0.28 -16.64
C VAL A 104 3.29 -0.72 -17.80
N GLN A 105 3.05 -2.03 -17.93
CA GLN A 105 2.16 -2.61 -18.93
C GLN A 105 0.73 -2.76 -18.41
N PRO A 106 -0.30 -2.71 -19.28
CA PRO A 106 -1.66 -3.07 -18.89
C PRO A 106 -1.73 -4.45 -18.24
N GLY A 107 -2.40 -4.53 -17.07
CA GLY A 107 -2.54 -5.78 -16.31
C GLY A 107 -1.33 -6.20 -15.48
N GLU A 108 -0.25 -5.45 -15.53
CA GLU A 108 0.94 -5.72 -14.71
C GLU A 108 0.62 -5.59 -13.21
N ARG A 109 1.21 -6.47 -12.40
CA ARG A 109 1.10 -6.43 -10.94
C ARG A 109 2.04 -5.35 -10.39
N ILE A 110 1.47 -4.24 -9.93
CA ILE A 110 2.21 -3.01 -9.59
C ILE A 110 2.36 -2.76 -8.08
N ALA A 111 1.50 -3.37 -7.28
CA ALA A 111 1.48 -3.22 -5.82
C ALA A 111 0.85 -4.45 -5.20
N GLN A 112 0.76 -4.47 -3.87
CA GLN A 112 -0.02 -5.46 -3.12
C GLN A 112 -0.93 -4.77 -2.12
N LEU A 113 -2.06 -5.39 -1.82
CA LEU A 113 -3.05 -4.96 -0.84
C LEU A 113 -3.00 -5.87 0.38
N VAL A 114 -2.92 -5.30 1.56
CA VAL A 114 -2.96 -6.01 2.84
C VAL A 114 -4.12 -5.47 3.66
N ILE A 115 -4.95 -6.35 4.21
CA ILE A 115 -6.05 -5.98 5.11
C ILE A 115 -5.58 -6.16 6.54
N ALA A 116 -5.75 -5.13 7.37
CA ALA A 116 -5.33 -5.12 8.76
C ALA A 116 -6.44 -4.57 9.67
N LYS A 117 -6.40 -4.93 10.93
CA LYS A 117 -7.21 -4.26 11.97
C LYS A 117 -6.57 -2.94 12.34
N TYR A 118 -7.39 -1.98 12.75
CA TYR A 118 -6.91 -0.72 13.31
C TYR A 118 -7.64 -0.39 14.61
N GLU A 119 -7.02 0.47 15.40
CA GLU A 119 -7.61 1.06 16.59
C GLU A 119 -7.68 2.59 16.42
N GLN A 120 -8.81 3.18 16.78
CA GLN A 120 -8.92 4.62 16.89
C GLN A 120 -8.58 5.07 18.31
N ALA A 121 -7.67 6.02 18.43
CA ALA A 121 -7.27 6.57 19.72
C ALA A 121 -8.04 7.84 20.04
N ALA A 122 -8.55 7.93 21.27
CA ALA A 122 -9.03 9.18 21.85
C ALA A 122 -7.84 9.90 22.52
N TRP A 123 -7.52 11.10 22.05
CA TRP A 123 -6.42 11.88 22.60
C TRP A 123 -6.80 12.51 23.94
N LYS A 124 -5.95 12.31 24.95
CA LYS A 124 -6.04 12.99 26.25
C LYS A 124 -4.86 13.92 26.42
N LEU A 125 -5.11 15.22 26.35
CA LEU A 125 -4.06 16.22 26.57
C LEU A 125 -3.55 16.14 28.00
N GLN A 126 -2.22 16.12 28.13
CA GLN A 126 -1.51 16.15 29.41
C GLN A 126 -0.27 17.03 29.28
N GLU A 127 0.15 17.65 30.38
CA GLU A 127 1.37 18.46 30.42
C GLU A 127 2.62 17.60 30.48
N THR A 128 2.54 16.42 31.09
CA THR A 128 3.65 15.49 31.24
C THR A 128 3.20 14.06 30.95
N LEU A 129 4.13 13.24 30.53
CA LEU A 129 3.95 11.78 30.40
C LEU A 129 4.69 11.07 31.54
N ASP A 130 4.33 9.82 31.77
CA ASP A 130 5.03 8.94 32.69
C ASP A 130 6.51 8.73 32.31
N ILE A 131 7.32 8.45 33.30
CA ILE A 131 8.76 8.24 33.12
C ILE A 131 8.98 6.77 32.79
N THR A 132 9.78 6.51 31.74
CA THR A 132 10.21 5.17 31.37
C THR A 132 11.74 5.08 31.36
N GLU A 133 12.30 3.87 31.45
CA GLU A 133 13.74 3.63 31.34
C GLU A 133 14.32 4.16 30.04
N ARG A 134 13.59 4.03 28.92
CA ARG A 134 13.99 4.55 27.63
C ARG A 134 13.95 6.07 27.56
N GLY A 135 13.02 6.70 28.26
CA GLY A 135 12.78 8.17 28.21
C GLY A 135 12.59 8.67 26.77
N SER A 136 13.33 9.71 26.40
CA SER A 136 13.31 10.34 25.08
C SER A 136 14.29 9.70 24.08
N GLY A 137 14.95 8.62 24.43
CA GLY A 137 15.93 7.95 23.56
C GLY A 137 15.31 7.43 22.26
N GLY A 138 15.88 7.87 21.12
CA GLY A 138 15.44 7.49 19.77
C GLY A 138 16.53 7.81 18.75
N PHE A 139 16.21 7.66 17.44
CA PHE A 139 17.10 7.98 16.32
C PHE A 139 18.50 7.35 16.43
N GLY A 140 18.56 6.08 16.86
CA GLY A 140 19.83 5.37 17.01
C GLY A 140 20.55 5.61 18.33
N SER A 141 19.85 6.04 19.39
CA SER A 141 20.41 6.26 20.73
C SER A 141 21.05 5.00 21.34
N THR A 142 20.74 3.81 20.81
CA THR A 142 21.33 2.52 21.21
C THR A 142 22.62 2.15 20.45
N GLY A 143 23.09 3.04 19.51
CA GLY A 143 24.26 2.78 18.69
C GLY A 143 23.98 1.91 17.47
N LYS A 144 25.04 1.55 16.75
CA LYS A 144 25.02 0.67 15.58
C LYS A 144 25.59 -0.73 15.86
N GLU A 145 26.04 -0.99 17.06
CA GLU A 145 26.60 -2.27 17.51
C GLU A 145 25.65 -2.99 18.46
#